data_ef94bc4228907cb23d7e941b01ea0fa6
#
_entry.id   ef94bc4228907cb23d7e941b01ea0fa6
#
_cell.length_a   1.000
_cell.length_b   1.000
_cell.length_c   1.000
_cell.angle_alpha   90.00
_cell.angle_beta   90.00
_cell.angle_gamma   90.00
#
_symmetry.space_group_name_H-M   'P 1'
#
loop_
_entity.id
_entity.type
_entity.pdbx_description
1 polymer ?
#
loop_
_entity_poly.entity_id
_entity_poly.type
_entity_poly.pdbx_seq_one_letter_code
_entity_poly.pdbx_strand_id
1 'polypeptide(L)'
;MTSINKEIFINAAPEVVWGHLEDPNLLAGWLMRNNFRAEAGTDFQFWKKADGGWDGTINSHLVEFEPPRRMSFTWNANTIGTDTLVTIELEAHGEGTMVRLLHTNWEQAIGDAGRHHQSHSTGWDDHLWVLGKQVEGAQDERKTPPIDWTQFRLYVAIDTTPDRIFQAWATSGGMESFFVEMMAIRARDGRLLDPDEPVVADCHYVWRWDSGALVTGEFLKVMPDREVGFTFGESKVRVRIHPQEAGTILELCQYDMEDTEQNRMHLHTNCRAAWVYFLTILKTLLEHGIDGRDRSRLTGASFSTYFDPAQSGIEL
;
A
#
# COMPACT_ATOMS: atom_id res chain seq x y z
N MET A 1 -23.56 -7.86 30.03
CA MET A 1 -23.02 -6.86 29.09
C MET A 1 -23.93 -6.84 27.89
N THR A 2 -24.01 -5.67 27.24
CA THR A 2 -24.78 -5.52 26.00
C THR A 2 -24.08 -6.19 24.85
N SER A 3 -24.85 -6.72 23.89
CA SER A 3 -24.32 -7.24 22.62
C SER A 3 -23.56 -6.18 21.83
N ILE A 4 -22.62 -6.61 20.99
CA ILE A 4 -22.01 -5.78 19.96
C ILE A 4 -22.90 -5.88 18.71
N ASN A 5 -23.36 -4.74 18.22
CA ASN A 5 -24.14 -4.63 16.98
C ASN A 5 -23.37 -3.73 16.01
N LYS A 6 -23.14 -4.23 14.81
CA LYS A 6 -22.49 -3.51 13.72
C LYS A 6 -23.26 -3.66 12.43
N GLU A 7 -23.24 -2.63 11.61
CA GLU A 7 -23.85 -2.65 10.28
C GLU A 7 -22.91 -1.94 9.27
N ILE A 8 -22.89 -2.46 8.06
CA ILE A 8 -22.23 -1.80 6.94
C ILE A 8 -23.07 -2.03 5.66
N PHE A 9 -23.18 -0.99 4.85
CA PHE A 9 -23.70 -1.13 3.48
C PHE A 9 -22.54 -1.44 2.53
N ILE A 10 -22.71 -2.47 1.70
CA ILE A 10 -21.76 -2.87 0.65
C ILE A 10 -22.48 -2.80 -0.69
N ASN A 11 -21.91 -2.08 -1.64
CA ASN A 11 -22.48 -1.91 -2.97
C ASN A 11 -22.24 -3.15 -3.86
N ALA A 12 -22.84 -4.28 -3.44
CA ALA A 12 -22.76 -5.56 -4.13
C ALA A 12 -23.98 -6.41 -3.79
N ALA A 13 -24.37 -7.31 -4.69
CA ALA A 13 -25.45 -8.26 -4.46
C ALA A 13 -25.14 -9.21 -3.27
N PRO A 14 -26.16 -9.68 -2.52
CA PRO A 14 -25.95 -10.57 -1.36
C PRO A 14 -25.10 -11.82 -1.68
N GLU A 15 -25.26 -12.39 -2.86
CA GLU A 15 -24.50 -13.57 -3.29
C GLU A 15 -23.01 -13.29 -3.45
N VAL A 16 -22.64 -12.07 -3.87
CA VAL A 16 -21.25 -11.64 -3.98
C VAL A 16 -20.64 -11.45 -2.61
N VAL A 17 -21.34 -10.78 -1.69
CA VAL A 17 -20.92 -10.61 -0.29
C VAL A 17 -20.81 -11.98 0.40
N TRP A 18 -21.79 -12.85 0.18
CA TRP A 18 -21.81 -14.19 0.75
C TRP A 18 -20.60 -15.03 0.35
N GLY A 19 -20.17 -14.96 -0.91
CA GLY A 19 -18.95 -15.63 -1.38
C GLY A 19 -17.70 -15.28 -0.55
N HIS A 20 -17.65 -14.08 0.05
CA HIS A 20 -16.56 -13.67 0.95
C HIS A 20 -16.72 -14.19 2.40
N LEU A 21 -17.87 -14.72 2.74
CA LEU A 21 -18.13 -15.37 4.02
C LEU A 21 -17.92 -16.88 3.96
N GLU A 22 -18.19 -17.53 2.82
CA GLU A 22 -18.14 -18.98 2.70
C GLU A 22 -16.84 -19.55 2.11
N ASP A 23 -16.10 -18.77 1.33
CA ASP A 23 -14.77 -19.18 0.82
C ASP A 23 -13.69 -18.91 1.88
N PRO A 24 -12.97 -19.94 2.37
CA PRO A 24 -11.98 -19.76 3.43
C PRO A 24 -10.81 -18.82 3.04
N ASN A 25 -10.47 -18.71 1.75
CA ASN A 25 -9.41 -17.79 1.30
C ASN A 25 -9.91 -16.34 1.30
N LEU A 26 -11.14 -16.10 0.82
CA LEU A 26 -11.75 -14.78 0.85
C LEU A 26 -12.06 -14.34 2.29
N LEU A 27 -12.54 -15.25 3.14
CA LEU A 27 -12.75 -15.03 4.57
C LEU A 27 -11.44 -14.65 5.27
N ALA A 28 -10.33 -15.31 4.94
CA ALA A 28 -9.02 -14.97 5.48
C ALA A 28 -8.54 -13.56 5.10
N GLY A 29 -8.99 -13.04 3.98
CA GLY A 29 -8.61 -11.73 3.46
C GLY A 29 -9.15 -10.55 4.28
N TRP A 30 -10.31 -10.71 4.93
CA TRP A 30 -10.92 -9.64 5.72
C TRP A 30 -11.02 -9.94 7.23
N LEU A 31 -10.97 -11.21 7.64
CA LEU A 31 -11.06 -11.58 9.05
C LEU A 31 -9.73 -12.17 9.56
N MET A 32 -9.52 -13.46 9.41
CA MET A 32 -8.30 -14.14 9.86
C MET A 32 -8.07 -15.42 9.05
N ARG A 33 -6.83 -15.94 9.04
CA ARG A 33 -6.53 -17.28 8.55
C ARG A 33 -7.44 -18.28 9.23
N ASN A 34 -7.94 -19.27 8.49
CA ASN A 34 -8.93 -20.22 9.00
C ASN A 34 -8.87 -21.55 8.24
N ASN A 35 -9.54 -22.56 8.82
CA ASN A 35 -9.85 -23.84 8.18
C ASN A 35 -11.37 -24.03 8.08
N PHE A 36 -12.10 -22.94 7.86
CA PHE A 36 -13.54 -22.92 7.72
C PHE A 36 -14.04 -23.90 6.65
N ARG A 37 -15.17 -24.51 6.94
CA ARG A 37 -15.94 -25.35 6.00
C ARG A 37 -17.40 -24.90 6.04
N ALA A 38 -17.98 -24.67 4.89
CA ALA A 38 -19.35 -24.21 4.72
C ALA A 38 -20.39 -25.31 4.96
N GLU A 39 -20.34 -25.93 6.14
CA GLU A 39 -21.22 -27.04 6.55
C GLU A 39 -21.61 -26.86 8.02
N ALA A 40 -22.91 -26.65 8.30
CA ALA A 40 -23.40 -26.47 9.65
C ALA A 40 -23.04 -27.65 10.56
N GLY A 41 -22.74 -27.39 11.81
CA GLY A 41 -22.31 -28.39 12.79
C GLY A 41 -20.83 -28.75 12.73
N THR A 42 -20.02 -28.05 11.93
CA THR A 42 -18.55 -28.29 11.86
C THR A 42 -17.79 -27.38 12.79
N ASP A 43 -16.71 -27.92 13.37
CA ASP A 43 -15.72 -27.15 14.12
C ASP A 43 -14.66 -26.60 13.18
N PHE A 44 -14.23 -25.38 13.47
CA PHE A 44 -13.15 -24.72 12.74
C PHE A 44 -12.41 -23.74 13.62
N GLN A 45 -11.32 -23.19 13.13
CA GLN A 45 -10.49 -22.24 13.86
C GLN A 45 -10.15 -21.04 12.99
N PHE A 46 -10.03 -19.89 13.67
CA PHE A 46 -9.32 -18.74 13.15
C PHE A 46 -8.00 -18.61 13.89
N TRP A 47 -6.94 -18.10 13.21
CA TRP A 47 -5.66 -17.86 13.87
C TRP A 47 -4.88 -16.72 13.25
N LYS A 48 -4.11 -16.03 14.10
CA LYS A 48 -3.07 -15.07 13.75
C LYS A 48 -1.93 -15.11 14.79
N LYS A 49 -0.93 -14.25 14.67
CA LYS A 49 0.16 -14.17 15.64
C LYS A 49 -0.40 -13.87 17.05
N ALA A 50 0.07 -14.62 18.06
CA ALA A 50 -0.27 -14.41 19.47
C ALA A 50 0.12 -12.99 19.92
N ASP A 51 -0.71 -12.37 20.76
CA ASP A 51 -0.48 -11.03 21.29
C ASP A 51 -1.23 -10.80 22.62
N GLY A 52 -0.65 -10.03 23.54
CA GLY A 52 -1.32 -9.53 24.74
C GLY A 52 -1.93 -10.60 25.67
N GLY A 53 -1.37 -11.81 25.73
CA GLY A 53 -1.89 -12.94 26.53
C GLY A 53 -2.90 -13.81 25.77
N TRP A 54 -3.34 -13.38 24.57
CA TRP A 54 -4.07 -14.24 23.66
C TRP A 54 -3.10 -15.17 22.92
N ASP A 55 -3.45 -16.46 22.84
CA ASP A 55 -2.61 -17.48 22.19
C ASP A 55 -2.62 -17.44 20.66
N GLY A 56 -3.40 -16.55 20.08
CA GLY A 56 -3.52 -16.37 18.63
C GLY A 56 -4.61 -17.22 17.98
N THR A 57 -5.39 -17.98 18.75
CA THR A 57 -6.41 -18.90 18.22
C THR A 57 -7.81 -18.52 18.70
N ILE A 58 -8.79 -18.62 17.80
CA ILE A 58 -10.21 -18.62 18.10
C ILE A 58 -10.77 -20.00 17.72
N ASN A 59 -11.36 -20.70 18.67
CA ASN A 59 -12.10 -21.93 18.40
C ASN A 59 -13.54 -21.58 18.08
N SER A 60 -14.09 -22.18 17.05
CA SER A 60 -15.43 -21.86 16.53
C SER A 60 -16.17 -23.13 16.13
N HIS A 61 -17.49 -23.10 16.31
CA HIS A 61 -18.43 -24.11 15.84
C HIS A 61 -19.46 -23.40 14.95
N LEU A 62 -19.69 -23.89 13.72
CA LEU A 62 -20.70 -23.32 12.82
C LEU A 62 -22.09 -23.80 13.24
N VAL A 63 -22.83 -22.92 13.88
CA VAL A 63 -24.16 -23.22 14.47
C VAL A 63 -25.24 -23.17 13.41
N GLU A 64 -25.21 -22.16 12.55
CA GLU A 64 -26.22 -21.91 11.53
C GLU A 64 -25.57 -21.50 10.22
N PHE A 65 -26.09 -22.02 9.10
CA PHE A 65 -25.56 -21.70 7.77
C PHE A 65 -26.68 -21.73 6.74
N GLU A 66 -27.17 -20.54 6.37
CA GLU A 66 -28.30 -20.32 5.45
C GLU A 66 -27.87 -19.39 4.30
N PRO A 67 -27.20 -19.90 3.27
CA PRO A 67 -26.79 -19.10 2.11
C PRO A 67 -27.99 -18.51 1.34
N PRO A 68 -27.89 -17.28 0.83
CA PRO A 68 -26.86 -16.27 1.07
C PRO A 68 -27.27 -15.28 2.19
N ARG A 69 -28.04 -15.71 3.17
CA ARG A 69 -28.79 -14.84 4.08
C ARG A 69 -28.19 -14.72 5.47
N ARG A 70 -27.76 -15.84 6.09
CA ARG A 70 -27.40 -15.86 7.50
C ARG A 70 -26.42 -16.96 7.83
N MET A 71 -25.45 -16.63 8.69
CA MET A 71 -24.59 -17.61 9.36
C MET A 71 -24.38 -17.22 10.81
N SER A 72 -24.23 -18.21 11.69
CA SER A 72 -23.80 -17.98 13.07
C SER A 72 -22.77 -19.02 13.51
N PHE A 73 -21.81 -18.58 14.29
CA PHE A 73 -20.74 -19.43 14.81
C PHE A 73 -20.29 -18.98 16.20
N THR A 74 -19.81 -19.93 17.00
CA THR A 74 -19.23 -19.61 18.30
C THR A 74 -17.88 -18.92 18.12
N TRP A 75 -17.53 -18.08 19.09
CA TRP A 75 -16.27 -17.36 19.14
C TRP A 75 -15.64 -17.52 20.50
N ASN A 76 -14.61 -18.36 20.60
CA ASN A 76 -13.97 -18.72 21.86
C ASN A 76 -12.45 -18.52 21.77
N ALA A 77 -11.95 -17.54 22.51
CA ALA A 77 -10.53 -17.29 22.73
C ALA A 77 -10.14 -17.68 24.16
N ASN A 78 -8.87 -18.07 24.38
CA ASN A 78 -8.36 -18.35 25.71
C ASN A 78 -8.53 -17.17 26.69
N THR A 79 -8.56 -15.94 26.19
CA THR A 79 -8.77 -14.72 26.99
C THR A 79 -10.24 -14.43 27.31
N ILE A 80 -11.18 -15.01 26.58
CA ILE A 80 -12.63 -14.92 26.82
C ILE A 80 -13.10 -16.06 27.72
N GLY A 81 -12.58 -17.27 27.50
CA GLY A 81 -12.80 -18.47 28.31
C GLY A 81 -14.21 -19.05 28.26
N THR A 82 -15.05 -18.59 27.32
CA THR A 82 -16.41 -19.08 27.08
C THR A 82 -16.78 -18.92 25.60
N ASP A 83 -17.83 -19.62 25.17
CA ASP A 83 -18.39 -19.44 23.84
C ASP A 83 -19.28 -18.20 23.80
N THR A 84 -18.82 -17.19 23.10
CA THR A 84 -19.66 -16.10 22.62
C THR A 84 -20.22 -16.46 21.24
N LEU A 85 -21.24 -15.78 20.75
CA LEU A 85 -21.91 -16.11 19.49
C LEU A 85 -21.84 -14.92 18.53
N VAL A 86 -21.28 -15.15 17.37
CA VAL A 86 -21.28 -14.20 16.25
C VAL A 86 -22.34 -14.63 15.24
N THR A 87 -23.20 -13.70 14.86
CA THR A 87 -24.20 -13.86 13.80
C THR A 87 -23.97 -12.81 12.73
N ILE A 88 -23.93 -13.21 11.47
CA ILE A 88 -23.84 -12.33 10.32
C ILE A 88 -25.08 -12.53 9.47
N GLU A 89 -25.80 -11.44 9.17
CA GLU A 89 -26.99 -11.42 8.34
C GLU A 89 -26.77 -10.51 7.14
N LEU A 90 -27.23 -10.96 5.98
CA LEU A 90 -27.24 -10.20 4.74
C LEU A 90 -28.68 -9.90 4.32
N GLU A 91 -28.94 -8.64 4.03
CA GLU A 91 -30.25 -8.18 3.54
C GLU A 91 -30.03 -7.35 2.27
N ALA A 92 -30.74 -7.70 1.19
CA ALA A 92 -30.73 -6.89 -0.03
C ALA A 92 -31.26 -5.48 0.28
N HIS A 93 -30.52 -4.44 -0.11
CA HIS A 93 -30.87 -3.06 0.13
C HIS A 93 -30.57 -2.20 -1.10
N GLY A 94 -31.59 -1.89 -1.89
CA GLY A 94 -31.42 -1.20 -3.18
C GLY A 94 -30.58 -2.05 -4.15
N GLU A 95 -29.49 -1.50 -4.66
CA GLU A 95 -28.54 -2.20 -5.54
C GLU A 95 -27.42 -2.92 -4.79
N GLY A 96 -27.43 -2.88 -3.47
CA GLY A 96 -26.39 -3.45 -2.62
C GLY A 96 -26.95 -4.33 -1.50
N THR A 97 -26.11 -4.56 -0.50
CA THR A 97 -26.38 -5.43 0.66
C THR A 97 -26.11 -4.68 1.96
N MET A 98 -27.07 -4.73 2.88
CA MET A 98 -26.86 -4.39 4.27
C MET A 98 -26.33 -5.62 5.00
N VAL A 99 -25.11 -5.54 5.52
CA VAL A 99 -24.50 -6.57 6.36
C VAL A 99 -24.68 -6.17 7.82
N ARG A 100 -25.30 -7.05 8.62
CA ARG A 100 -25.44 -6.87 10.07
C ARG A 100 -24.63 -7.93 10.79
N LEU A 101 -23.84 -7.51 11.76
CA LEU A 101 -23.11 -8.40 12.66
C LEU A 101 -23.59 -8.18 14.09
N LEU A 102 -23.98 -9.28 14.71
CA LEU A 102 -24.38 -9.35 16.12
C LEU A 102 -23.44 -10.29 16.87
N HIS A 103 -22.77 -9.81 17.93
CA HIS A 103 -21.92 -10.61 18.79
C HIS A 103 -22.45 -10.59 20.21
N THR A 104 -22.89 -11.75 20.70
CA THR A 104 -23.63 -11.91 21.95
C THR A 104 -22.94 -12.88 22.92
N ASN A 105 -23.60 -13.17 24.05
CA ASN A 105 -23.21 -14.14 25.08
C ASN A 105 -21.96 -13.76 25.87
N TRP A 106 -21.76 -12.45 26.11
CA TRP A 106 -20.63 -11.91 26.85
C TRP A 106 -20.74 -12.07 28.38
N GLU A 107 -21.86 -12.53 28.90
CA GLU A 107 -22.17 -12.55 30.33
C GLU A 107 -21.25 -13.46 31.14
N GLN A 108 -20.70 -14.49 30.51
CA GLN A 108 -19.85 -15.48 31.14
C GLN A 108 -18.33 -15.27 30.79
N ALA A 109 -18.01 -14.22 30.07
CA ALA A 109 -16.63 -13.93 29.71
C ALA A 109 -15.76 -13.69 30.96
N ILE A 110 -14.59 -14.31 30.99
CA ILE A 110 -13.63 -14.22 32.11
C ILE A 110 -12.73 -12.98 31.98
N GLY A 111 -12.03 -12.66 33.05
CA GLY A 111 -11.08 -11.53 33.06
C GLY A 111 -11.77 -10.17 32.96
N ASP A 112 -11.14 -9.22 32.29
CA ASP A 112 -11.72 -7.88 32.03
C ASP A 112 -12.70 -7.95 30.83
N ALA A 113 -13.88 -8.46 31.10
CA ALA A 113 -14.91 -8.62 30.08
C ALA A 113 -15.30 -7.31 29.38
N GLY A 114 -15.20 -6.16 30.07
CA GLY A 114 -15.44 -4.83 29.49
C GLY A 114 -14.40 -4.47 28.44
N ARG A 115 -13.15 -4.71 28.73
CA ARG A 115 -12.04 -4.48 27.80
C ARG A 115 -12.11 -5.41 26.59
N HIS A 116 -12.42 -6.70 26.80
CA HIS A 116 -12.60 -7.66 25.70
C HIS A 116 -13.76 -7.24 24.79
N HIS A 117 -14.90 -6.88 25.35
CA HIS A 117 -16.06 -6.39 24.60
C HIS A 117 -15.70 -5.16 23.77
N GLN A 118 -15.02 -4.16 24.36
CA GLN A 118 -14.60 -2.95 23.63
C GLN A 118 -13.61 -3.26 22.50
N SER A 119 -12.62 -4.11 22.76
CA SER A 119 -11.63 -4.51 21.75
C SER A 119 -12.29 -5.22 20.57
N HIS A 120 -13.24 -6.14 20.83
CA HIS A 120 -13.97 -6.81 19.77
C HIS A 120 -14.90 -5.86 19.02
N SER A 121 -15.53 -4.91 19.72
CA SER A 121 -16.35 -3.88 19.08
C SER A 121 -15.57 -3.07 18.05
N THR A 122 -14.38 -2.60 18.42
CA THR A 122 -13.48 -1.87 17.48
C THR A 122 -12.98 -2.80 16.38
N GLY A 123 -12.57 -4.03 16.73
CA GLY A 123 -12.10 -5.01 15.75
C GLY A 123 -13.13 -5.34 14.66
N TRP A 124 -14.42 -5.43 15.04
CA TRP A 124 -15.49 -5.65 14.07
C TRP A 124 -15.72 -4.47 13.13
N ASP A 125 -15.54 -3.23 13.58
CA ASP A 125 -15.57 -2.05 12.70
C ASP A 125 -14.50 -2.16 11.63
N ASP A 126 -13.26 -2.49 12.01
CA ASP A 126 -12.14 -2.66 11.08
C ASP A 126 -12.38 -3.82 10.12
N HIS A 127 -12.81 -4.97 10.60
CA HIS A 127 -13.05 -6.17 9.79
C HIS A 127 -14.16 -5.95 8.76
N LEU A 128 -15.30 -5.37 9.16
CA LEU A 128 -16.40 -5.08 8.25
C LEU A 128 -16.00 -4.02 7.19
N TRP A 129 -15.21 -3.01 7.58
CA TRP A 129 -14.67 -2.06 6.62
C TRP A 129 -13.77 -2.76 5.57
N VAL A 130 -12.89 -3.69 6.01
CA VAL A 130 -12.03 -4.48 5.10
C VAL A 130 -12.88 -5.37 4.20
N LEU A 131 -13.94 -6.03 4.74
CA LEU A 131 -14.89 -6.80 3.94
C LEU A 131 -15.50 -5.94 2.83
N GLY A 132 -16.00 -4.74 3.17
CA GLY A 132 -16.57 -3.81 2.19
C GLY A 132 -15.56 -3.46 1.09
N LYS A 133 -14.33 -3.12 1.47
CA LYS A 133 -13.27 -2.82 0.50
C LYS A 133 -12.90 -4.01 -0.37
N GLN A 134 -12.85 -5.20 0.17
CA GLN A 134 -12.53 -6.42 -0.58
C GLN A 134 -13.62 -6.77 -1.59
N VAL A 135 -14.88 -6.69 -1.17
CA VAL A 135 -16.04 -6.96 -2.04
C VAL A 135 -16.18 -5.91 -3.14
N GLU A 136 -16.11 -4.64 -2.78
CA GLU A 136 -16.24 -3.53 -3.73
C GLU A 136 -15.02 -3.45 -4.65
N GLY A 137 -13.82 -3.71 -4.15
CA GLY A 137 -12.58 -3.80 -4.94
C GLY A 137 -12.62 -4.93 -5.95
N ALA A 138 -13.11 -6.11 -5.58
CA ALA A 138 -13.29 -7.24 -6.51
C ALA A 138 -14.30 -6.92 -7.63
N GLN A 139 -15.27 -6.03 -7.38
CA GLN A 139 -16.16 -5.52 -8.43
C GLN A 139 -15.51 -4.45 -9.30
N ASP A 140 -14.68 -3.59 -8.69
CA ASP A 140 -13.92 -2.56 -9.40
C ASP A 140 -12.82 -3.15 -10.29
N GLU A 141 -12.21 -4.27 -9.91
CA GLU A 141 -11.27 -5.00 -10.79
C GLU A 141 -11.90 -5.38 -12.14
N ARG A 142 -13.21 -5.66 -12.16
CA ARG A 142 -13.96 -5.88 -13.42
C ARG A 142 -14.19 -4.61 -14.22
N LYS A 143 -13.99 -3.44 -13.62
CA LYS A 143 -14.12 -2.10 -14.20
C LYS A 143 -12.80 -1.33 -14.18
N THR A 144 -11.67 -2.00 -13.93
CA THR A 144 -10.35 -1.35 -13.96
C THR A 144 -10.20 -0.66 -15.31
N PRO A 145 -10.03 0.65 -15.34
CA PRO A 145 -9.81 1.35 -16.60
C PRO A 145 -8.55 0.81 -17.27
N PRO A 146 -8.48 0.83 -18.60
CA PRO A 146 -7.27 0.39 -19.29
C PRO A 146 -6.06 1.16 -18.76
N ILE A 147 -4.92 0.47 -18.66
CA ILE A 147 -3.68 1.10 -18.21
C ILE A 147 -3.33 2.23 -19.18
N ASP A 148 -3.10 3.42 -18.64
CA ASP A 148 -2.52 4.53 -19.39
C ASP A 148 -1.00 4.33 -19.50
N TRP A 149 -0.55 3.80 -20.62
CA TRP A 149 0.86 3.51 -20.86
C TRP A 149 1.71 4.75 -21.10
N THR A 150 1.09 5.93 -21.25
CA THR A 150 1.78 7.20 -21.50
C THR A 150 2.23 7.88 -20.22
N GLN A 151 1.76 7.44 -19.05
CA GLN A 151 2.13 7.97 -17.75
C GLN A 151 1.88 6.97 -16.61
N PHE A 152 2.52 7.23 -15.48
CA PHE A 152 2.14 6.63 -14.19
C PHE A 152 2.38 7.60 -13.05
N ARG A 153 1.75 7.32 -11.91
CA ARG A 153 1.91 8.10 -10.68
C ARG A 153 2.23 7.20 -9.50
N LEU A 154 3.06 7.70 -8.61
CA LEU A 154 3.42 7.07 -7.34
C LEU A 154 3.22 8.09 -6.24
N TYR A 155 2.79 7.62 -5.08
CA TYR A 155 2.60 8.43 -3.89
C TYR A 155 3.36 7.81 -2.73
N VAL A 156 4.05 8.65 -1.95
CA VAL A 156 4.72 8.22 -0.72
C VAL A 156 4.45 9.26 0.37
N ALA A 157 3.99 8.80 1.52
CA ALA A 157 3.90 9.63 2.72
C ALA A 157 5.25 9.58 3.45
N ILE A 158 5.80 10.76 3.78
CA ILE A 158 7.08 10.91 4.44
C ILE A 158 6.87 11.81 5.66
N ASP A 159 7.32 11.37 6.84
CA ASP A 159 7.29 12.17 8.07
C ASP A 159 8.42 13.20 8.03
N THR A 160 8.19 14.25 7.27
CA THR A 160 9.15 15.36 7.07
C THR A 160 8.43 16.61 6.56
N THR A 161 9.14 17.72 6.53
CA THR A 161 8.63 19.01 6.03
C THR A 161 8.77 19.13 4.51
N PRO A 162 7.92 19.94 3.84
CA PRO A 162 7.97 20.16 2.39
C PRO A 162 9.30 20.64 1.87
N ASP A 163 9.97 21.55 2.59
CA ASP A 163 11.29 22.11 2.21
C ASP A 163 12.37 21.01 2.12
N ARG A 164 12.39 20.04 3.04
CA ARG A 164 13.36 18.94 3.00
C ARG A 164 13.17 18.05 1.78
N ILE A 165 11.91 17.79 1.39
CA ILE A 165 11.63 17.07 0.13
C ILE A 165 12.04 17.92 -1.06
N PHE A 166 11.72 19.20 -1.05
CA PHE A 166 12.12 20.12 -2.12
C PHE A 166 13.64 20.15 -2.30
N GLN A 167 14.41 20.32 -1.23
CA GLN A 167 15.87 20.31 -1.28
C GLN A 167 16.43 18.99 -1.86
N ALA A 168 15.86 17.86 -1.50
CA ALA A 168 16.26 16.56 -2.03
C ALA A 168 16.10 16.45 -3.56
N TRP A 169 15.09 17.10 -4.15
CA TRP A 169 14.81 17.04 -5.58
C TRP A 169 15.34 18.26 -6.37
N ALA A 170 15.54 19.39 -5.71
CA ALA A 170 15.88 20.65 -6.35
C ALA A 170 17.36 21.02 -6.26
N THR A 171 18.22 20.17 -5.69
CA THR A 171 19.67 20.43 -5.57
C THR A 171 20.47 19.23 -6.05
N SER A 172 21.70 19.46 -6.53
CA SER A 172 22.56 18.34 -6.95
C SER A 172 22.95 17.46 -5.77
N GLY A 173 23.29 18.03 -4.61
CA GLY A 173 23.59 17.27 -3.40
C GLY A 173 22.40 16.48 -2.88
N GLY A 174 21.19 17.04 -3.00
CA GLY A 174 19.96 16.35 -2.68
C GLY A 174 19.74 15.11 -3.55
N MET A 175 19.83 15.25 -4.87
CA MET A 175 19.70 14.15 -5.83
C MET A 175 20.78 13.08 -5.65
N GLU A 176 22.01 13.45 -5.34
CA GLU A 176 23.11 12.53 -5.04
C GLU A 176 22.92 11.77 -3.73
N SER A 177 22.14 12.33 -2.81
CA SER A 177 21.91 11.71 -1.50
C SER A 177 21.06 10.44 -1.58
N PHE A 178 20.17 10.29 -2.59
CA PHE A 178 19.26 9.13 -2.68
C PHE A 178 19.10 8.52 -4.08
N PHE A 179 19.42 9.27 -5.15
CA PHE A 179 19.01 8.90 -6.51
C PHE A 179 20.18 8.56 -7.42
N VAL A 180 21.13 9.46 -7.62
CA VAL A 180 22.26 9.31 -8.57
C VAL A 180 23.61 9.28 -7.85
N GLU A 181 24.65 8.82 -8.53
CA GLU A 181 26.01 8.83 -7.97
C GLU A 181 26.64 10.23 -7.99
N MET A 182 26.42 10.98 -9.09
CA MET A 182 26.95 12.32 -9.29
C MET A 182 26.01 13.15 -10.15
N MET A 183 25.83 14.41 -9.82
CA MET A 183 25.03 15.36 -10.59
C MET A 183 25.69 16.71 -10.68
N ALA A 184 25.83 17.23 -11.88
CA ALA A 184 26.25 18.60 -12.13
C ALA A 184 25.10 19.40 -12.76
N ILE A 185 24.80 20.56 -12.21
CA ILE A 185 23.71 21.42 -12.67
C ILE A 185 24.29 22.76 -13.10
N ARG A 186 23.88 23.23 -14.27
CA ARG A 186 24.25 24.56 -14.79
C ARG A 186 23.02 25.42 -14.95
N ALA A 187 23.14 26.66 -14.49
CA ALA A 187 22.17 27.71 -14.77
C ALA A 187 22.15 28.04 -16.27
N ARG A 188 21.11 28.74 -16.73
CA ARG A 188 20.95 29.16 -18.13
C ARG A 188 22.15 29.97 -18.69
N ASP A 189 22.85 30.71 -17.83
CA ASP A 189 24.06 31.46 -18.19
C ASP A 189 25.32 30.59 -18.27
N GLY A 190 25.22 29.28 -18.01
CA GLY A 190 26.33 28.32 -18.03
C GLY A 190 27.06 28.17 -16.69
N ARG A 191 26.75 28.97 -15.66
CA ARG A 191 27.34 28.86 -14.33
C ARG A 191 27.00 27.52 -13.70
N LEU A 192 27.97 26.85 -13.11
CA LEU A 192 27.74 25.66 -12.29
C LEU A 192 27.13 26.08 -10.96
N LEU A 193 26.04 25.41 -10.55
CA LEU A 193 25.41 25.62 -9.25
C LEU A 193 26.20 24.90 -8.15
N ASP A 194 26.16 25.45 -6.94
CA ASP A 194 26.70 24.78 -5.75
C ASP A 194 25.84 23.58 -5.38
N PRO A 195 26.37 22.57 -4.67
CA PRO A 195 25.62 21.33 -4.36
C PRO A 195 24.31 21.50 -3.59
N ASP A 196 24.18 22.54 -2.82
CA ASP A 196 23.01 22.92 -2.01
C ASP A 196 22.20 24.09 -2.60
N GLU A 197 22.63 24.64 -3.75
CA GLU A 197 21.91 25.71 -4.44
C GLU A 197 20.70 25.15 -5.19
N PRO A 198 19.45 25.58 -4.88
CA PRO A 198 18.27 25.09 -5.55
C PRO A 198 18.21 25.51 -7.02
N VAL A 199 17.75 24.60 -7.86
CA VAL A 199 17.49 24.84 -9.27
C VAL A 199 16.31 25.79 -9.49
N VAL A 200 16.32 26.42 -10.66
CA VAL A 200 15.16 27.10 -11.26
C VAL A 200 14.84 26.46 -12.62
N ALA A 201 13.72 26.84 -13.23
CA ALA A 201 13.43 26.42 -14.61
C ALA A 201 14.58 26.82 -15.56
N ASP A 202 14.75 26.03 -16.62
CA ASP A 202 15.80 26.17 -17.63
C ASP A 202 17.23 25.92 -17.10
N CYS A 203 17.43 25.39 -15.89
CA CYS A 203 18.69 24.78 -15.51
C CYS A 203 18.92 23.48 -16.26
N HIS A 204 20.14 23.24 -16.71
CA HIS A 204 20.52 22.00 -17.37
C HIS A 204 21.31 21.10 -16.42
N TYR A 205 21.12 19.78 -16.53
CA TYR A 205 21.85 18.85 -15.72
C TYR A 205 22.56 17.77 -16.54
N VAL A 206 23.62 17.22 -15.93
CA VAL A 206 24.25 15.95 -16.28
C VAL A 206 24.34 15.16 -15.02
N TRP A 207 23.82 13.92 -14.99
CA TRP A 207 24.08 12.99 -13.89
C TRP A 207 24.70 11.70 -14.38
N ARG A 208 25.31 10.99 -13.46
CA ARG A 208 25.89 9.69 -13.66
C ARG A 208 25.28 8.70 -12.69
N TRP A 209 24.89 7.55 -13.23
CA TRP A 209 24.46 6.40 -12.47
C TRP A 209 25.65 5.60 -11.93
N ASP A 210 25.42 4.74 -10.92
CA ASP A 210 26.42 3.80 -10.39
C ASP A 210 26.97 2.86 -11.48
N SER A 211 26.18 2.56 -12.52
CA SER A 211 26.62 1.83 -13.72
C SER A 211 27.63 2.61 -14.60
N GLY A 212 27.84 3.91 -14.34
CA GLY A 212 28.64 4.80 -15.17
C GLY A 212 27.87 5.45 -16.31
N ALA A 213 26.62 5.10 -16.56
CA ALA A 213 25.82 5.71 -17.61
C ALA A 213 25.55 7.19 -17.31
N LEU A 214 25.70 8.04 -18.33
CA LEU A 214 25.44 9.48 -18.26
C LEU A 214 24.06 9.80 -18.84
N VAL A 215 23.31 10.66 -18.16
CA VAL A 215 22.04 11.21 -18.63
C VAL A 215 22.12 12.74 -18.55
N THR A 216 21.58 13.39 -19.57
CA THR A 216 21.49 14.86 -19.65
C THR A 216 20.02 15.28 -19.75
N GLY A 217 19.70 16.46 -19.25
CA GLY A 217 18.37 17.02 -19.37
C GLY A 217 18.27 18.42 -18.79
N GLU A 218 17.04 18.87 -18.60
CA GLU A 218 16.73 20.20 -18.12
C GLU A 218 15.59 20.19 -17.10
N PHE A 219 15.59 21.16 -16.21
CA PHE A 219 14.49 21.44 -15.29
C PHE A 219 13.42 22.29 -15.99
N LEU A 220 12.20 21.76 -16.07
CA LEU A 220 11.10 22.34 -16.83
C LEU A 220 10.28 23.32 -15.98
N LYS A 221 10.02 22.96 -14.73
CA LYS A 221 9.21 23.75 -13.81
C LYS A 221 9.69 23.54 -12.38
N VAL A 222 9.92 24.64 -11.68
CA VAL A 222 10.33 24.60 -10.28
C VAL A 222 9.48 25.59 -9.50
N MET A 223 8.83 25.11 -8.47
CA MET A 223 8.06 25.91 -7.48
C MET A 223 8.52 25.50 -6.10
N PRO A 224 9.22 26.39 -5.35
CA PRO A 224 9.73 26.06 -4.03
C PRO A 224 8.66 25.39 -3.14
N ASP A 225 9.06 24.29 -2.49
CA ASP A 225 8.25 23.50 -1.57
C ASP A 225 6.95 22.89 -2.16
N ARG A 226 6.79 22.94 -3.50
CA ARG A 226 5.56 22.49 -4.15
C ARG A 226 5.75 21.58 -5.36
N GLU A 227 6.68 21.91 -6.25
CA GLU A 227 6.82 21.17 -7.50
C GLU A 227 8.25 21.28 -8.08
N VAL A 228 8.79 20.13 -8.54
CA VAL A 228 10.00 20.03 -9.35
C VAL A 228 9.70 19.16 -10.54
N GLY A 229 9.88 19.71 -11.76
CA GLY A 229 9.67 19.01 -13.03
C GLY A 229 10.93 19.04 -13.87
N PHE A 230 11.29 17.92 -14.50
CA PHE A 230 12.48 17.78 -15.32
C PHE A 230 12.28 16.75 -16.45
N THR A 231 13.09 16.83 -17.49
CA THR A 231 13.14 15.80 -18.53
C THR A 231 13.78 14.52 -17.97
N PHE A 232 13.45 13.36 -18.51
CA PHE A 232 14.01 12.09 -18.10
C PHE A 232 14.10 11.14 -19.31
N GLY A 233 15.22 11.17 -20.00
CA GLY A 233 15.37 10.49 -21.28
C GLY A 233 14.30 10.95 -22.28
N GLU A 234 13.51 10.00 -22.80
CA GLU A 234 12.41 10.25 -23.75
C GLU A 234 11.06 10.59 -23.07
N SER A 235 11.10 10.87 -21.77
CA SER A 235 9.92 11.21 -20.97
C SER A 235 10.17 12.40 -20.06
N LYS A 236 9.20 12.75 -19.24
CA LYS A 236 9.30 13.82 -18.25
C LYS A 236 8.89 13.31 -16.88
N VAL A 237 9.51 13.84 -15.84
CA VAL A 237 9.16 13.57 -14.44
C VAL A 237 8.69 14.85 -13.78
N ARG A 238 7.65 14.73 -12.98
CA ARG A 238 7.14 15.79 -12.12
C ARG A 238 6.94 15.27 -10.71
N VAL A 239 7.56 15.92 -9.77
CA VAL A 239 7.41 15.70 -8.32
C VAL A 239 6.58 16.81 -7.76
N ARG A 240 5.47 16.50 -7.11
CA ARG A 240 4.63 17.43 -6.36
C ARG A 240 4.69 17.12 -4.87
N ILE A 241 4.64 18.15 -4.08
CA ILE A 241 4.79 18.11 -2.63
C ILE A 241 3.50 18.62 -2.01
N HIS A 242 2.81 17.75 -1.25
CA HIS A 242 1.50 18.03 -0.65
C HIS A 242 1.64 17.98 0.88
N PRO A 243 1.73 19.14 1.57
CA PRO A 243 1.74 19.18 3.02
C PRO A 243 0.49 18.53 3.62
N GLN A 244 0.64 17.81 4.73
CA GLN A 244 -0.43 17.22 5.52
C GLN A 244 -0.29 17.67 6.98
N GLU A 245 -1.28 17.40 7.83
CA GLU A 245 -1.20 17.68 9.27
C GLU A 245 -0.04 16.93 9.95
N ALA A 246 0.22 15.68 9.50
CA ALA A 246 1.33 14.86 9.96
C ALA A 246 2.22 14.48 8.78
N GLY A 247 3.26 15.28 8.50
CA GLY A 247 4.22 15.02 7.45
C GLY A 247 3.82 15.55 6.07
N THR A 248 4.28 14.90 5.00
CA THR A 248 4.12 15.36 3.63
C THR A 248 3.87 14.18 2.67
N ILE A 249 2.94 14.31 1.74
CA ILE A 249 2.78 13.37 0.65
C ILE A 249 3.58 13.88 -0.56
N LEU A 250 4.50 13.05 -1.07
CA LEU A 250 5.16 13.25 -2.33
C LEU A 250 4.41 12.49 -3.42
N GLU A 251 4.02 13.17 -4.49
CA GLU A 251 3.50 12.59 -5.74
C GLU A 251 4.60 12.65 -6.80
N LEU A 252 5.01 11.51 -7.34
CA LEU A 252 5.85 11.43 -8.52
C LEU A 252 5.00 11.00 -9.71
N CYS A 253 5.05 11.77 -10.80
CA CYS A 253 4.43 11.43 -12.06
C CYS A 253 5.50 11.39 -13.15
N GLN A 254 5.71 10.23 -13.78
CA GLN A 254 6.46 10.14 -15.04
C GLN A 254 5.44 10.12 -16.19
N TYR A 255 5.62 10.96 -17.18
CA TYR A 255 4.63 11.23 -18.23
C TYR A 255 5.29 11.60 -19.56
N ASP A 256 4.47 11.77 -20.58
CA ASP A 256 4.91 12.09 -21.96
C ASP A 256 5.74 10.92 -22.55
N MET A 257 5.31 9.69 -22.24
CA MET A 257 5.89 8.47 -22.79
C MET A 257 5.12 8.07 -24.07
N GLU A 258 5.83 7.76 -25.14
CA GLU A 258 5.21 7.19 -26.33
C GLU A 258 4.71 5.77 -26.04
N ASP A 259 3.46 5.46 -26.40
CA ASP A 259 2.87 4.12 -26.18
C ASP A 259 3.37 3.12 -27.23
N THR A 260 4.57 2.58 -27.01
CA THR A 260 5.18 1.49 -27.77
C THR A 260 5.42 0.28 -26.88
N GLU A 261 5.52 -0.91 -27.44
CA GLU A 261 5.82 -2.13 -26.67
C GLU A 261 7.12 -1.99 -25.87
N GLN A 262 8.15 -1.39 -26.47
CA GLN A 262 9.42 -1.12 -25.81
C GLN A 262 9.24 -0.18 -24.62
N ASN A 263 8.52 0.93 -24.77
CA ASN A 263 8.30 1.90 -23.71
C ASN A 263 7.39 1.40 -22.60
N ARG A 264 6.41 0.54 -22.91
CA ARG A 264 5.61 -0.17 -21.88
C ARG A 264 6.50 -0.98 -20.96
N MET A 265 7.52 -1.64 -21.48
CA MET A 265 8.48 -2.41 -20.68
C MET A 265 9.51 -1.49 -20.00
N HIS A 266 10.22 -0.66 -20.76
CA HIS A 266 11.38 0.09 -20.24
C HIS A 266 10.97 1.32 -19.44
N LEU A 267 10.07 2.17 -19.96
CA LEU A 267 9.70 3.40 -19.29
C LEU A 267 8.56 3.19 -18.27
N HIS A 268 7.49 2.51 -18.66
CA HIS A 268 6.36 2.36 -17.75
C HIS A 268 6.60 1.29 -16.66
N THR A 269 7.07 0.09 -17.01
CA THR A 269 7.23 -1.00 -16.03
C THR A 269 8.53 -0.88 -15.24
N ASN A 270 9.68 -0.81 -15.91
CA ASN A 270 10.98 -0.80 -15.24
C ASN A 270 11.23 0.51 -14.48
N CYS A 271 10.98 1.68 -15.12
CA CYS A 271 11.17 2.95 -14.41
C CYS A 271 10.23 3.07 -13.21
N ARG A 272 8.95 2.63 -13.32
CA ARG A 272 8.03 2.65 -12.19
C ARG A 272 8.55 1.84 -11.01
N ALA A 273 9.08 0.65 -11.26
CA ALA A 273 9.65 -0.16 -10.19
C ALA A 273 10.94 0.46 -9.60
N ALA A 274 11.81 1.03 -10.45
CA ALA A 274 13.00 1.75 -9.99
C ALA A 274 12.61 2.98 -9.14
N TRP A 275 11.58 3.74 -9.53
CA TRP A 275 11.09 4.85 -8.72
C TRP A 275 10.55 4.42 -7.36
N VAL A 276 9.85 3.28 -7.26
CA VAL A 276 9.44 2.74 -5.94
C VAL A 276 10.65 2.50 -5.06
N TYR A 277 11.72 1.93 -5.60
CA TYR A 277 12.98 1.74 -4.86
C TYR A 277 13.57 3.08 -4.39
N PHE A 278 13.77 4.05 -5.28
CA PHE A 278 14.38 5.33 -4.92
C PHE A 278 13.50 6.18 -4.00
N LEU A 279 12.17 6.13 -4.14
CA LEU A 279 11.26 6.79 -3.20
C LEU A 279 11.30 6.15 -1.81
N THR A 280 11.53 4.83 -1.71
CA THR A 280 11.76 4.14 -0.44
C THR A 280 13.07 4.60 0.20
N ILE A 281 14.15 4.71 -0.58
CA ILE A 281 15.44 5.26 -0.10
C ILE A 281 15.25 6.69 0.40
N LEU A 282 14.60 7.55 -0.39
CA LEU A 282 14.33 8.93 0.00
C LEU A 282 13.55 9.01 1.31
N LYS A 283 12.50 8.20 1.47
CA LYS A 283 11.73 8.12 2.71
C LYS A 283 12.61 7.75 3.89
N THR A 284 13.38 6.67 3.78
CA THR A 284 14.27 6.19 4.86
C THR A 284 15.34 7.23 5.20
N LEU A 285 15.88 7.91 4.20
CA LEU A 285 16.87 8.98 4.38
C LEU A 285 16.27 10.17 5.12
N LEU A 286 15.10 10.66 4.70
CA LEU A 286 14.48 11.86 5.28
C LEU A 286 13.90 11.62 6.68
N GLU A 287 13.40 10.43 6.97
CA GLU A 287 12.84 10.08 8.28
C GLU A 287 13.91 9.64 9.29
N HIS A 288 14.93 8.91 8.84
CA HIS A 288 15.87 8.22 9.74
C HIS A 288 17.35 8.56 9.48
N GLY A 289 17.66 9.31 8.42
CA GLY A 289 19.05 9.63 8.06
C GLY A 289 19.84 8.45 7.49
N ILE A 290 19.16 7.40 7.03
CA ILE A 290 19.78 6.17 6.53
C ILE A 290 19.72 6.13 5.00
N ASP A 291 20.88 6.11 4.34
CA ASP A 291 20.98 5.79 2.92
C ASP A 291 20.91 4.26 2.74
N GLY A 292 19.77 3.77 2.25
CA GLY A 292 19.52 2.35 2.03
C GLY A 292 20.01 1.81 0.69
N ARG A 293 20.79 2.59 -0.10
CA ARG A 293 21.29 2.11 -1.39
C ARG A 293 22.32 1.00 -1.20
N ASP A 294 22.17 -0.08 -1.97
CA ASP A 294 23.20 -1.11 -2.06
C ASP A 294 24.39 -0.59 -2.87
N ARG A 295 25.50 -0.38 -2.18
CA ARG A 295 26.77 0.06 -2.80
C ARG A 295 27.75 -1.11 -2.99
N SER A 296 27.29 -2.37 -2.78
CA SER A 296 28.15 -3.56 -2.89
C SER A 296 28.61 -3.84 -4.32
N ARG A 297 27.91 -3.30 -5.33
CA ARG A 297 28.16 -3.53 -6.77
C ARG A 297 28.08 -5.00 -7.18
N LEU A 298 27.42 -5.85 -6.40
CA LEU A 298 27.31 -7.28 -6.70
C LEU A 298 26.58 -7.55 -8.02
N THR A 299 25.61 -6.73 -8.38
CA THR A 299 24.77 -6.94 -9.56
C THR A 299 24.97 -5.86 -10.64
N GLY A 300 25.80 -4.83 -10.39
CA GLY A 300 25.91 -3.68 -11.28
C GLY A 300 24.69 -2.75 -11.29
N ALA A 301 23.62 -3.11 -10.58
CA ALA A 301 22.43 -2.29 -10.35
C ALA A 301 21.90 -2.56 -8.94
N SER A 302 21.54 -1.50 -8.22
CA SER A 302 20.98 -1.62 -6.86
C SER A 302 19.58 -2.26 -6.85
N PHE A 303 18.90 -2.23 -8.00
CA PHE A 303 17.56 -2.81 -8.19
C PHE A 303 17.28 -3.06 -9.67
N SER A 304 16.67 -4.19 -9.98
CA SER A 304 16.16 -4.49 -11.32
C SER A 304 14.84 -5.27 -11.24
N THR A 305 13.86 -4.88 -12.03
CA THR A 305 12.61 -5.64 -12.20
C THR A 305 12.74 -6.78 -13.19
N TYR A 306 13.76 -6.74 -14.01
CA TYR A 306 14.11 -7.80 -14.94
C TYR A 306 15.57 -8.18 -14.69
N PHE A 307 15.74 -9.21 -13.86
CA PHE A 307 17.03 -9.80 -13.55
C PHE A 307 17.16 -11.11 -14.30
N ASP A 308 18.10 -11.16 -15.26
CA ASP A 308 18.48 -12.39 -15.95
C ASP A 308 19.89 -12.77 -15.48
N PRO A 309 20.04 -13.82 -14.67
CA PRO A 309 21.34 -14.27 -14.18
C PRO A 309 22.31 -14.59 -15.31
N ALA A 310 21.82 -15.14 -16.43
CA ALA A 310 22.65 -15.48 -17.58
C ALA A 310 23.27 -14.25 -18.28
N GLN A 311 22.59 -13.10 -18.22
CA GLN A 311 23.11 -11.83 -18.77
C GLN A 311 23.97 -11.06 -17.77
N SER A 312 23.78 -11.28 -16.48
CA SER A 312 24.51 -10.58 -15.41
C SER A 312 25.88 -11.21 -15.10
N GLY A 313 26.14 -12.43 -15.56
CA GLY A 313 27.36 -13.18 -15.23
C GLY A 313 27.40 -13.64 -13.77
N ILE A 314 26.26 -13.67 -13.09
CA ILE A 314 26.14 -14.16 -11.71
C ILE A 314 25.69 -15.62 -11.78
N GLU A 315 26.47 -16.51 -11.16
CA GLU A 315 26.06 -17.89 -10.88
C GLU A 315 25.21 -17.90 -9.61
N LEU A 316 23.96 -18.35 -9.72
CA LEU A 316 23.03 -18.55 -8.60
C LEU A 316 23.11 -19.98 -8.07
#